data_89b26fd2daf6b8f01d6cfb97a2da06d2
#
_entry.id   89b26fd2daf6b8f01d6cfb97a2da06d2
#
_cell.length_a   1.000
_cell.length_b   1.000
_cell.length_c   1.000
_cell.angle_alpha   90.00
_cell.angle_beta   90.00
_cell.angle_gamma   90.00
#
_symmetry.space_group_name_H-M   'P 1'
#
loop_
_entity.id
_entity.type
_entity.pdbx_description
1 polymer ?
#
loop_
_entity_poly.entity_id
_entity_poly.type
_entity_poly.pdbx_seq_one_letter_code
_entity_poly.pdbx_strand_id
1 'polypeptide(L)'
;MSANAESQTPQQPGSKKGKRKGALLLLTLLFIIVAVAYGIYWFLVLRHFEETDDAYVAGNQVQIMAQVSGSVTKVWADNTDYVQKGDPLVTLDQTDAQQAFEKAQTQLAASVRQTRQQMINSKQLQASIDVKKTALSQAQTDLNRRIPLGAANLIGREELQHARDTVASAQAELDVAIQQYNANQAIVLGTKLEQQPAVLQAATEVRNAWLALQRTKIVSPISGYVSR
;
A
#
# COMPACT_ATOMS: atom_id res chain seq x y z
N MET A 1 120.13 40.53 56.68
CA MET A 1 120.47 39.15 56.31
C MET A 1 119.34 38.64 55.49
N SER A 2 119.60 38.63 54.26
CA SER A 2 119.55 37.51 53.30
C SER A 2 118.24 36.69 53.32
N ALA A 3 117.53 36.70 52.26
CA ALA A 3 117.57 35.65 51.26
C ALA A 3 116.48 35.82 50.22
N ASN A 4 116.91 35.62 49.05
CA ASN A 4 116.18 35.41 47.76
C ASN A 4 115.02 34.48 47.84
N ALA A 5 113.98 34.77 47.13
CA ALA A 5 113.05 33.73 46.61
C ALA A 5 112.61 34.08 45.25
N GLU A 6 112.94 33.21 44.36
CA GLU A 6 112.67 33.17 42.92
C GLU A 6 111.20 33.14 42.53
N SER A 7 110.87 33.86 41.48
CA SER A 7 109.56 33.87 40.84
C SER A 7 109.43 32.67 39.90
N GLN A 8 108.49 31.83 40.10
CA GLN A 8 108.00 30.85 39.06
C GLN A 8 106.66 31.29 38.52
N THR A 9 106.67 31.52 37.22
CA THR A 9 105.50 31.83 36.41
C THR A 9 104.69 30.54 36.06
N PRO A 10 103.39 30.49 36.30
CA PRO A 10 102.63 29.33 35.81
C PRO A 10 102.26 29.47 34.33
N GLN A 11 102.53 28.45 33.52
CA GLN A 11 102.09 28.29 32.12
C GLN A 11 100.59 28.09 32.06
N GLN A 12 99.90 28.84 31.22
CA GLN A 12 98.49 28.63 30.80
C GLN A 12 98.38 27.45 29.84
N PRO A 13 97.41 26.52 30.04
CA PRO A 13 97.12 25.50 29.04
C PRO A 13 96.25 26.07 27.90
N GLY A 14 96.67 25.81 26.68
CA GLY A 14 96.08 26.29 25.45
C GLY A 14 94.62 25.87 25.23
N SER A 15 93.76 26.82 24.85
CA SER A 15 92.38 26.75 24.60
C SER A 15 92.05 25.84 23.37
N LYS A 16 91.54 24.63 23.62
CA LYS A 16 90.88 23.73 22.58
C LYS A 16 89.44 24.11 22.35
N LYS A 17 89.08 25.39 22.15
CA LYS A 17 87.71 25.88 21.98
C LYS A 17 87.08 25.58 20.58
N GLY A 18 87.87 25.25 19.55
CA GLY A 18 87.36 25.01 18.19
C GLY A 18 86.74 23.66 17.99
N LYS A 19 87.31 22.57 18.54
CA LYS A 19 86.79 21.22 18.35
C LYS A 19 85.51 20.92 19.12
N ARG A 20 85.29 21.56 20.26
CA ARG A 20 84.05 21.41 21.07
C ARG A 20 82.87 22.09 20.41
N LYS A 21 83.02 23.25 19.75
CA LYS A 21 81.94 23.93 18.99
C LYS A 21 81.53 23.15 17.74
N GLY A 22 82.48 22.56 17.04
CA GLY A 22 82.16 21.67 15.88
C GLY A 22 81.47 20.39 16.26
N ALA A 23 81.87 19.76 17.37
CA ALA A 23 81.17 18.57 17.89
C ALA A 23 79.75 18.87 18.35
N LEU A 24 79.53 20.05 19.03
CA LEU A 24 78.20 20.49 19.41
C LEU A 24 77.31 20.80 18.19
N LEU A 25 77.85 21.46 17.17
CA LEU A 25 77.12 21.67 15.87
C LEU A 25 76.78 20.39 15.15
N LEU A 26 77.67 19.41 15.15
CA LEU A 26 77.41 18.08 14.56
C LEU A 26 76.31 17.33 15.30
N LEU A 27 76.32 17.42 16.63
CA LEU A 27 75.34 16.80 17.51
C LEU A 27 73.96 17.47 17.36
N THR A 28 73.90 18.81 17.27
CA THR A 28 72.60 19.52 17.00
C THR A 28 72.09 19.23 15.59
N LEU A 29 72.96 19.15 14.60
CA LEU A 29 72.58 18.78 13.23
C LEU A 29 71.99 17.34 13.21
N LEU A 30 72.62 16.40 13.92
CA LEU A 30 72.12 15.03 14.06
C LEU A 30 70.70 15.01 14.70
N PHE A 31 70.49 15.76 15.76
CA PHE A 31 69.18 15.87 16.41
C PHE A 31 68.11 16.47 15.46
N ILE A 32 68.46 17.49 14.68
CA ILE A 32 67.55 18.08 13.69
C ILE A 32 67.17 17.04 12.64
N ILE A 33 68.16 16.27 12.14
CA ILE A 33 67.89 15.22 11.14
C ILE A 33 66.97 14.14 11.71
N VAL A 34 67.22 13.69 12.94
CA VAL A 34 66.35 12.70 13.59
C VAL A 34 64.93 13.25 13.83
N ALA A 35 64.81 14.52 14.26
CA ALA A 35 63.51 15.16 14.48
C ALA A 35 62.73 15.32 13.17
N VAL A 36 63.41 15.71 12.09
CA VAL A 36 62.78 15.79 10.75
C VAL A 36 62.38 14.40 10.24
N ALA A 37 63.24 13.39 10.37
CA ALA A 37 62.91 12.01 9.99
C ALA A 37 61.74 11.45 10.79
N TYR A 38 61.68 11.72 12.11
CA TYR A 38 60.57 11.33 12.93
C TYR A 38 59.27 12.11 12.59
N GLY A 39 59.39 13.39 12.28
CA GLY A 39 58.25 14.20 11.82
C GLY A 39 57.67 13.69 10.48
N ILE A 40 58.55 13.33 9.54
CA ILE A 40 58.13 12.73 8.27
C ILE A 40 57.48 11.35 8.48
N TYR A 41 58.09 10.52 9.33
CA TYR A 41 57.54 9.23 9.70
C TYR A 41 56.14 9.38 10.37
N TRP A 42 56.01 10.31 11.29
CA TRP A 42 54.73 10.61 11.93
C TRP A 42 53.67 11.08 10.92
N PHE A 43 54.05 11.98 10.01
CA PHE A 43 53.14 12.53 9.01
C PHE A 43 52.71 11.50 7.95
N LEU A 44 53.62 10.62 7.53
CA LEU A 44 53.34 9.63 6.46
C LEU A 44 52.68 8.35 6.99
N VAL A 45 53.00 7.98 8.24
CA VAL A 45 52.58 6.67 8.78
C VAL A 45 51.56 6.84 9.92
N LEU A 46 51.94 7.52 11.00
CA LEU A 46 51.08 7.55 12.18
C LEU A 46 49.81 8.38 12.01
N ARG A 47 49.87 9.41 11.14
CA ARG A 47 48.66 10.24 10.91
C ARG A 47 47.55 9.47 10.16
N HIS A 48 47.88 8.37 9.48
CA HIS A 48 46.90 7.57 8.73
C HIS A 48 46.40 6.36 9.50
N PHE A 49 46.92 6.11 10.68
CA PHE A 49 46.43 5.05 11.58
C PHE A 49 45.53 5.67 12.62
N GLU A 50 44.23 5.47 12.49
CA GLU A 50 43.27 5.72 13.53
C GLU A 50 42.84 4.39 14.13
N GLU A 51 43.20 4.12 15.37
CA GLU A 51 42.68 3.00 16.13
C GLU A 51 41.40 3.45 16.84
N THR A 52 40.33 2.74 16.64
CA THR A 52 39.10 2.92 17.38
C THR A 52 38.65 1.59 17.96
N ASP A 53 38.46 1.53 19.25
CA ASP A 53 37.92 0.38 19.98
C ASP A 53 36.40 0.32 19.84
N ASP A 54 35.75 1.40 19.36
CA ASP A 54 34.30 1.57 19.25
C ASP A 54 33.82 1.54 17.78
N ALA A 55 34.40 0.68 16.95
CA ALA A 55 33.94 0.50 15.56
C ALA A 55 32.70 -0.38 15.51
N TYR A 56 31.54 0.22 15.27
CA TYR A 56 30.29 -0.51 15.05
C TYR A 56 29.94 -0.56 13.56
N VAL A 57 29.61 -1.75 13.08
CA VAL A 57 29.02 -1.93 11.77
C VAL A 57 27.51 -1.73 11.89
N ALA A 58 26.99 -0.60 11.43
CA ALA A 58 25.57 -0.34 11.33
C ALA A 58 25.06 -0.80 9.98
N GLY A 59 24.12 -1.72 9.97
CA GLY A 59 23.36 -2.17 8.80
C GLY A 59 21.92 -1.69 8.86
N ASN A 60 21.26 -1.67 7.70
CA ASN A 60 19.81 -1.42 7.66
C ASN A 60 19.09 -2.62 8.29
N GLN A 61 18.42 -2.38 9.41
CA GLN A 61 17.56 -3.36 10.07
C GLN A 61 16.10 -3.07 9.73
N VAL A 62 15.38 -4.09 9.29
CA VAL A 62 13.94 -4.03 9.04
C VAL A 62 13.24 -4.96 10.02
N GLN A 63 12.46 -4.37 10.91
CA GLN A 63 11.67 -5.13 11.86
C GLN A 63 10.44 -5.70 11.17
N ILE A 64 10.27 -7.02 11.23
CA ILE A 64 9.15 -7.74 10.62
C ILE A 64 8.16 -8.10 11.72
N MET A 65 6.90 -7.66 11.55
CA MET A 65 5.81 -7.95 12.48
C MET A 65 4.66 -8.63 11.75
N ALA A 66 3.99 -9.56 12.43
CA ALA A 66 2.75 -10.15 11.93
C ALA A 66 1.66 -9.07 11.81
N GLN A 67 0.97 -9.04 10.67
CA GLN A 67 -0.13 -8.11 10.41
C GLN A 67 -1.50 -8.70 10.78
N VAL A 68 -1.54 -10.00 11.10
CA VAL A 68 -2.72 -10.75 11.56
C VAL A 68 -2.34 -11.60 12.75
N SER A 69 -3.29 -11.82 13.65
CA SER A 69 -3.13 -12.73 14.78
C SER A 69 -3.35 -14.17 14.34
N GLY A 70 -2.60 -15.10 14.89
CA GLY A 70 -2.76 -16.52 14.63
C GLY A 70 -1.66 -17.35 15.29
N SER A 71 -1.85 -18.64 15.39
CA SER A 71 -0.85 -19.60 15.87
C SER A 71 0.22 -19.83 14.80
N VAL A 72 1.48 -19.95 15.21
CA VAL A 72 2.57 -20.29 14.29
C VAL A 72 2.50 -21.78 13.97
N THR A 73 2.36 -22.12 12.69
CA THR A 73 2.38 -23.51 12.22
C THR A 73 3.75 -23.95 11.75
N LYS A 74 4.53 -23.01 11.17
CA LYS A 74 5.88 -23.34 10.69
C LYS A 74 6.77 -22.11 10.71
N VAL A 75 8.02 -22.30 11.14
CA VAL A 75 9.14 -21.37 11.01
C VAL A 75 10.06 -21.93 9.94
N TRP A 76 10.43 -21.08 8.96
CA TRP A 76 11.23 -21.47 7.79
C TRP A 76 12.67 -20.96 7.84
N ALA A 77 12.91 -19.89 8.56
CA ALA A 77 14.22 -19.28 8.72
C ALA A 77 14.54 -19.10 10.20
N ASP A 78 15.77 -19.42 10.58
CA ASP A 78 16.27 -19.25 11.95
C ASP A 78 17.29 -18.09 12.02
N ASN A 79 17.75 -17.78 13.21
CA ASN A 79 18.75 -16.75 13.45
C ASN A 79 20.03 -17.05 12.66
N THR A 80 20.60 -16.05 12.03
CA THR A 80 21.77 -16.12 11.13
C THR A 80 21.55 -16.70 9.74
N ASP A 81 20.33 -17.16 9.40
CA ASP A 81 20.05 -17.63 8.05
C ASP A 81 20.01 -16.47 7.05
N TYR A 82 20.57 -16.71 5.87
CA TYR A 82 20.44 -15.79 4.76
C TYR A 82 19.16 -16.05 3.99
N VAL A 83 18.32 -15.02 3.84
CA VAL A 83 17.05 -15.08 3.13
C VAL A 83 17.02 -14.09 1.99
N GLN A 84 16.33 -14.44 0.91
CA GLN A 84 16.08 -13.54 -0.20
C GLN A 84 14.74 -12.82 -0.02
N LYS A 85 14.61 -11.68 -0.70
CA LYS A 85 13.33 -10.97 -0.75
C LYS A 85 12.23 -11.88 -1.29
N GLY A 86 11.16 -12.05 -0.51
CA GLY A 86 10.01 -12.90 -0.85
C GLY A 86 10.06 -14.30 -0.23
N ASP A 87 11.19 -14.72 0.36
CA ASP A 87 11.27 -16.00 1.04
C ASP A 87 10.34 -16.04 2.26
N PRO A 88 9.65 -17.17 2.50
CA PRO A 88 8.80 -17.33 3.67
C PRO A 88 9.66 -17.40 4.94
N LEU A 89 9.31 -16.64 5.96
CA LEU A 89 9.97 -16.66 7.27
C LEU A 89 9.14 -17.45 8.28
N VAL A 90 7.85 -17.15 8.35
CA VAL A 90 6.91 -17.77 9.29
C VAL A 90 5.57 -17.97 8.57
N THR A 91 4.94 -19.09 8.83
CA THR A 91 3.56 -19.37 8.40
C THR A 91 2.68 -19.51 9.63
N LEU A 92 1.62 -18.70 9.67
CA LEU A 92 0.57 -18.79 10.68
C LEU A 92 -0.50 -19.79 10.24
N ASP A 93 -1.34 -20.21 11.18
CA ASP A 93 -2.52 -21.03 10.88
C ASP A 93 -3.46 -20.25 9.91
N GLN A 94 -3.78 -20.90 8.81
CA GLN A 94 -4.56 -20.32 7.71
C GLN A 94 -6.03 -20.73 7.76
N THR A 95 -6.41 -21.63 8.65
CA THR A 95 -7.74 -22.27 8.66
C THR A 95 -8.86 -21.23 8.73
N ASP A 96 -8.81 -20.33 9.69
CA ASP A 96 -9.84 -19.29 9.86
C ASP A 96 -9.85 -18.29 8.71
N ALA A 97 -8.67 -17.88 8.23
CA ALA A 97 -8.54 -16.94 7.11
C ALA A 97 -9.04 -17.56 5.79
N GLN A 98 -8.79 -18.85 5.57
CA GLN A 98 -9.30 -19.59 4.42
C GLN A 98 -10.83 -19.69 4.46
N GLN A 99 -11.40 -20.06 5.60
CA GLN A 99 -12.86 -20.12 5.79
C GLN A 99 -13.51 -18.74 5.58
N ALA A 100 -12.90 -17.68 6.12
CA ALA A 100 -13.38 -16.31 5.90
C ALA A 100 -13.36 -15.91 4.42
N PHE A 101 -12.33 -16.30 3.69
CA PHE A 101 -12.23 -16.06 2.25
C PHE A 101 -13.32 -16.80 1.46
N GLU A 102 -13.54 -18.09 1.74
CA GLU A 102 -14.58 -18.90 1.10
C GLU A 102 -15.99 -18.37 1.42
N LYS A 103 -16.23 -17.93 2.65
CA LYS A 103 -17.48 -17.29 3.07
C LYS A 103 -17.70 -15.99 2.28
N ALA A 104 -16.69 -15.15 2.13
CA ALA A 104 -16.77 -13.90 1.38
C ALA A 104 -17.05 -14.17 -0.11
N GLN A 105 -16.42 -15.18 -0.71
CA GLN A 105 -16.72 -15.59 -2.09
C GLN A 105 -18.18 -16.05 -2.27
N THR A 106 -18.68 -16.84 -1.33
CA THR A 106 -20.09 -17.27 -1.33
C THR A 106 -21.04 -16.09 -1.24
N GLN A 107 -20.73 -15.11 -0.38
CA GLN A 107 -21.50 -13.89 -0.23
C GLN A 107 -21.50 -13.04 -1.52
N LEU A 108 -20.36 -12.91 -2.18
CA LEU A 108 -20.27 -12.24 -3.48
C LEU A 108 -21.17 -12.95 -4.52
N ALA A 109 -21.09 -14.27 -4.61
CA ALA A 109 -21.92 -15.04 -5.52
C ALA A 109 -23.43 -14.85 -5.23
N ALA A 110 -23.82 -14.74 -3.96
CA ALA A 110 -25.21 -14.45 -3.56
C ALA A 110 -25.63 -13.03 -3.99
N SER A 111 -24.80 -12.02 -3.74
CA SER A 111 -25.05 -10.62 -4.14
C SER A 111 -25.20 -10.49 -5.66
N VAL A 112 -24.33 -11.16 -6.43
CA VAL A 112 -24.42 -11.20 -7.91
C VAL A 112 -25.75 -11.81 -8.38
N ARG A 113 -26.17 -12.94 -7.78
CA ARG A 113 -27.46 -13.57 -8.14
C ARG A 113 -28.65 -12.67 -7.81
N GLN A 114 -28.66 -12.07 -6.63
CA GLN A 114 -29.71 -11.16 -6.20
C GLN A 114 -29.80 -9.92 -7.10
N THR A 115 -28.69 -9.30 -7.41
CA THR A 115 -28.63 -8.14 -8.33
C THR A 115 -29.10 -8.52 -9.73
N ARG A 116 -28.69 -9.68 -10.24
CA ARG A 116 -29.17 -10.18 -11.53
C ARG A 116 -30.67 -10.39 -11.55
N GLN A 117 -31.24 -10.91 -10.45
CA GLN A 117 -32.68 -11.07 -10.32
C GLN A 117 -33.41 -9.73 -10.38
N GLN A 118 -32.90 -8.69 -9.72
CA GLN A 118 -33.46 -7.32 -9.77
C GLN A 118 -33.39 -6.73 -11.18
N MET A 119 -32.29 -6.98 -11.91
CA MET A 119 -32.14 -6.53 -13.31
C MET A 119 -33.11 -7.25 -14.26
N ILE A 120 -33.37 -8.54 -14.01
CA ILE A 120 -34.40 -9.31 -14.78
C ILE A 120 -35.79 -8.76 -14.48
N ASN A 121 -36.10 -8.48 -13.22
CA ASN A 121 -37.36 -7.86 -12.80
C ASN A 121 -37.57 -6.49 -13.48
N SER A 122 -36.53 -5.68 -13.63
CA SER A 122 -36.60 -4.42 -14.37
C SER A 122 -37.03 -4.61 -15.82
N LYS A 123 -36.51 -5.64 -16.50
CA LYS A 123 -36.92 -5.97 -17.88
C LYS A 123 -38.37 -6.42 -17.93
N GLN A 124 -38.82 -7.20 -16.95
CA GLN A 124 -40.22 -7.66 -16.87
C GLN A 124 -41.20 -6.48 -16.66
N LEU A 125 -40.82 -5.51 -15.78
CA LEU A 125 -41.61 -4.30 -15.58
C LEU A 125 -41.66 -3.43 -16.84
N GLN A 126 -40.55 -3.31 -17.57
CA GLN A 126 -40.54 -2.63 -18.89
C GLN A 126 -41.50 -3.29 -19.89
N ALA A 127 -41.50 -4.62 -19.99
CA ALA A 127 -42.44 -5.32 -20.84
C ALA A 127 -43.92 -5.09 -20.41
N SER A 128 -44.17 -4.98 -19.09
CA SER A 128 -45.49 -4.63 -18.57
C SER A 128 -45.95 -3.24 -19.05
N ILE A 129 -45.05 -2.23 -19.03
CA ILE A 129 -45.32 -0.88 -19.55
C ILE A 129 -45.75 -0.99 -21.04
N ASP A 130 -45.04 -1.77 -21.86
CA ASP A 130 -45.32 -1.91 -23.28
C ASP A 130 -46.71 -2.54 -23.51
N VAL A 131 -47.11 -3.54 -22.70
CA VAL A 131 -48.45 -4.12 -22.72
C VAL A 131 -49.54 -3.07 -22.36
N LYS A 132 -49.32 -2.31 -21.26
CA LYS A 132 -50.29 -1.26 -20.82
C LYS A 132 -50.39 -0.10 -21.83
N LYS A 133 -49.27 0.27 -22.45
CA LYS A 133 -49.23 1.27 -23.52
C LYS A 133 -50.07 0.82 -24.76
N THR A 134 -49.95 -0.47 -25.09
CA THR A 134 -50.74 -1.05 -26.20
C THR A 134 -52.25 -1.04 -25.88
N ALA A 135 -52.60 -1.41 -24.61
CA ALA A 135 -54.00 -1.39 -24.16
C ALA A 135 -54.59 0.02 -24.21
N LEU A 136 -53.84 1.05 -23.75
CA LEU A 136 -54.22 2.45 -23.83
C LEU A 136 -54.44 2.88 -25.31
N SER A 137 -53.51 2.54 -26.21
CA SER A 137 -53.63 2.86 -27.64
C SER A 137 -54.87 2.24 -28.27
N GLN A 138 -55.24 1.00 -27.89
CA GLN A 138 -56.48 0.34 -28.33
C GLN A 138 -57.73 1.06 -27.82
N ALA A 139 -57.76 1.38 -26.52
CA ALA A 139 -58.85 2.13 -25.90
C ALA A 139 -59.06 3.51 -26.54
N GLN A 140 -57.95 4.23 -26.81
CA GLN A 140 -57.98 5.54 -27.51
C GLN A 140 -58.51 5.40 -28.95
N THR A 141 -58.07 4.38 -29.66
CA THR A 141 -58.54 4.11 -31.03
C THR A 141 -60.05 3.79 -31.05
N ASP A 142 -60.53 3.01 -30.08
CA ASP A 142 -61.94 2.70 -29.94
C ASP A 142 -62.78 3.94 -29.61
N LEU A 143 -62.31 4.76 -28.62
CA LEU A 143 -62.93 6.05 -28.33
C LEU A 143 -63.01 6.96 -29.56
N ASN A 144 -61.90 7.11 -30.30
CA ASN A 144 -61.84 7.94 -31.50
C ASN A 144 -62.83 7.48 -32.61
N ARG A 145 -63.09 6.17 -32.73
CA ARG A 145 -64.12 5.62 -33.62
C ARG A 145 -65.51 5.92 -33.11
N ARG A 146 -65.78 5.93 -31.81
CA ARG A 146 -67.10 6.17 -31.20
C ARG A 146 -67.49 7.64 -31.14
N ILE A 147 -66.54 8.57 -31.04
CA ILE A 147 -66.83 10.01 -30.99
C ILE A 147 -67.70 10.48 -32.16
N PRO A 148 -67.40 10.22 -33.45
CA PRO A 148 -68.24 10.68 -34.58
C PRO A 148 -69.60 9.96 -34.59
N LEU A 149 -69.69 8.70 -34.14
CA LEU A 149 -70.98 7.96 -34.04
C LEU A 149 -71.88 8.54 -32.96
N GLY A 150 -71.34 8.97 -31.81
CA GLY A 150 -72.06 9.68 -30.79
C GLY A 150 -72.54 11.06 -31.24
N ALA A 151 -71.70 11.81 -31.98
CA ALA A 151 -72.09 13.09 -32.54
C ALA A 151 -73.23 12.96 -33.57
N ALA A 152 -73.33 11.82 -34.27
CA ALA A 152 -74.42 11.52 -35.19
C ALA A 152 -75.64 10.89 -34.52
N ASN A 153 -75.69 10.76 -33.17
CA ASN A 153 -76.70 10.08 -32.36
C ASN A 153 -76.90 8.59 -32.74
N LEU A 154 -75.90 7.93 -33.30
CA LEU A 154 -75.94 6.54 -33.69
C LEU A 154 -75.58 5.59 -32.49
N ILE A 155 -74.99 6.12 -31.41
CA ILE A 155 -74.74 5.38 -30.18
C ILE A 155 -75.24 6.16 -28.97
N GLY A 156 -75.53 5.48 -27.87
CA GLY A 156 -75.99 6.08 -26.63
C GLY A 156 -74.88 6.92 -25.92
N ARG A 157 -75.29 7.91 -25.14
CA ARG A 157 -74.35 8.73 -24.33
C ARG A 157 -73.62 7.89 -23.30
N GLU A 158 -74.22 6.87 -22.76
CA GLU A 158 -73.64 5.92 -21.80
C GLU A 158 -72.47 5.15 -22.47
N GLU A 159 -72.68 4.66 -23.69
CA GLU A 159 -71.64 3.93 -24.45
C GLU A 159 -70.42 4.79 -24.76
N LEU A 160 -70.62 6.08 -25.07
CA LEU A 160 -69.52 7.02 -25.27
C LEU A 160 -68.81 7.31 -23.95
N GLN A 161 -69.58 7.41 -22.83
CA GLN A 161 -68.99 7.61 -21.51
C GLN A 161 -68.13 6.41 -21.09
N HIS A 162 -68.64 5.20 -21.25
CA HIS A 162 -67.86 3.96 -21.02
C HIS A 162 -66.55 3.91 -21.80
N ALA A 163 -66.55 4.35 -23.04
CA ALA A 163 -65.31 4.42 -23.83
C ALA A 163 -64.31 5.41 -23.26
N ARG A 164 -64.77 6.58 -22.73
CA ARG A 164 -63.89 7.54 -22.07
C ARG A 164 -63.36 7.00 -20.74
N ASP A 165 -64.20 6.32 -19.95
CA ASP A 165 -63.79 5.73 -18.68
C ASP A 165 -62.80 4.57 -18.91
N THR A 166 -62.95 3.82 -20.00
CA THR A 166 -61.96 2.81 -20.38
C THR A 166 -60.59 3.42 -20.74
N VAL A 167 -60.54 4.53 -21.43
CA VAL A 167 -59.26 5.27 -21.69
C VAL A 167 -58.68 5.78 -20.40
N ALA A 168 -59.49 6.38 -19.51
CA ALA A 168 -59.02 6.89 -18.21
C ALA A 168 -58.43 5.74 -17.36
N SER A 169 -59.11 4.59 -17.31
CA SER A 169 -58.63 3.40 -16.59
C SER A 169 -57.31 2.89 -17.18
N ALA A 170 -57.23 2.75 -18.51
CA ALA A 170 -56.01 2.27 -19.19
C ALA A 170 -54.83 3.23 -18.97
N GLN A 171 -55.07 4.55 -18.93
CA GLN A 171 -54.06 5.56 -18.60
C GLN A 171 -53.57 5.38 -17.18
N ALA A 172 -54.46 5.24 -16.19
CA ALA A 172 -54.08 5.05 -14.80
C ALA A 172 -53.29 3.76 -14.59
N GLU A 173 -53.66 2.68 -15.29
CA GLU A 173 -52.90 1.42 -15.25
C GLU A 173 -51.47 1.55 -15.84
N LEU A 174 -51.33 2.31 -16.94
CA LEU A 174 -50.00 2.63 -17.51
C LEU A 174 -49.15 3.43 -16.51
N ASP A 175 -49.74 4.44 -15.87
CA ASP A 175 -49.05 5.27 -14.89
C ASP A 175 -48.57 4.45 -13.70
N VAL A 176 -49.38 3.51 -13.19
CA VAL A 176 -48.97 2.56 -12.13
C VAL A 176 -47.79 1.70 -12.60
N ALA A 177 -47.83 1.16 -13.82
CA ALA A 177 -46.75 0.35 -14.35
C ALA A 177 -45.45 1.15 -14.49
N ILE A 178 -45.52 2.42 -14.93
CA ILE A 178 -44.37 3.34 -14.99
C ILE A 178 -43.80 3.59 -13.61
N GLN A 179 -44.64 3.85 -12.59
CA GLN A 179 -44.17 4.06 -11.22
C GLN A 179 -43.47 2.82 -10.64
N GLN A 180 -43.99 1.62 -10.89
CA GLN A 180 -43.34 0.37 -10.48
C GLN A 180 -41.98 0.17 -11.15
N TYR A 181 -41.87 0.47 -12.44
CA TYR A 181 -40.60 0.43 -13.15
C TYR A 181 -39.61 1.43 -12.59
N ASN A 182 -40.01 2.68 -12.36
CA ASN A 182 -39.17 3.74 -11.81
C ASN A 182 -38.67 3.38 -10.39
N ALA A 183 -39.52 2.81 -9.55
CA ALA A 183 -39.12 2.34 -8.23
C ALA A 183 -38.06 1.23 -8.31
N ASN A 184 -38.21 0.31 -9.23
CA ASN A 184 -37.19 -0.74 -9.47
C ASN A 184 -35.90 -0.16 -10.08
N GLN A 185 -35.99 0.79 -11.00
CA GLN A 185 -34.83 1.47 -11.59
C GLN A 185 -34.02 2.24 -10.54
N ALA A 186 -34.65 2.81 -9.53
CA ALA A 186 -33.96 3.48 -8.42
C ALA A 186 -33.07 2.49 -7.63
N ILE A 187 -33.49 1.22 -7.53
CA ILE A 187 -32.69 0.16 -6.86
C ILE A 187 -31.53 -0.30 -7.77
N VAL A 188 -31.81 -0.49 -9.09
CA VAL A 188 -30.81 -1.03 -10.04
C VAL A 188 -29.85 0.05 -10.54
N LEU A 189 -30.16 1.34 -10.35
CA LEU A 189 -29.37 2.52 -10.74
C LEU A 189 -28.98 2.57 -12.24
N GLY A 190 -29.59 1.74 -13.10
CA GLY A 190 -29.29 1.68 -14.54
C GLY A 190 -27.85 1.34 -14.90
N THR A 191 -27.04 0.84 -13.93
CA THR A 191 -25.63 0.51 -14.09
C THR A 191 -25.39 -0.98 -14.42
N LYS A 192 -24.17 -1.30 -14.85
CA LYS A 192 -23.77 -2.69 -15.07
C LYS A 192 -23.72 -3.47 -13.77
N LEU A 193 -23.88 -4.79 -13.86
CA LEU A 193 -23.89 -5.70 -12.72
C LEU A 193 -22.67 -5.51 -11.78
N GLU A 194 -21.50 -5.37 -12.36
CA GLU A 194 -20.23 -5.22 -11.63
C GLU A 194 -20.10 -3.88 -10.89
N GLN A 195 -20.89 -2.88 -11.28
CA GLN A 195 -20.90 -1.53 -10.71
C GLN A 195 -21.99 -1.34 -9.67
N GLN A 196 -22.79 -2.35 -9.40
CA GLN A 196 -23.84 -2.30 -8.39
C GLN A 196 -23.22 -2.24 -6.98
N PRO A 197 -23.69 -1.34 -6.10
CA PRO A 197 -23.09 -1.13 -4.78
C PRO A 197 -23.01 -2.42 -3.95
N ALA A 198 -24.04 -3.25 -3.97
CA ALA A 198 -24.06 -4.53 -3.26
C ALA A 198 -22.99 -5.51 -3.76
N VAL A 199 -22.73 -5.54 -5.08
CA VAL A 199 -21.69 -6.38 -5.69
C VAL A 199 -20.31 -5.83 -5.36
N LEU A 200 -20.10 -4.50 -5.45
CA LEU A 200 -18.84 -3.85 -5.10
C LEU A 200 -18.48 -4.04 -3.62
N GLN A 201 -19.46 -3.91 -2.73
CA GLN A 201 -19.26 -4.16 -1.31
C GLN A 201 -18.82 -5.61 -1.07
N ALA A 202 -19.55 -6.59 -1.62
CA ALA A 202 -19.19 -7.99 -1.49
C ALA A 202 -17.82 -8.32 -2.12
N ALA A 203 -17.46 -7.70 -3.25
CA ALA A 203 -16.14 -7.83 -3.86
C ALA A 203 -15.02 -7.26 -2.98
N THR A 204 -15.29 -6.18 -2.26
CA THR A 204 -14.36 -5.59 -1.29
C THR A 204 -14.12 -6.54 -0.12
N GLU A 205 -15.17 -7.19 0.38
CA GLU A 205 -15.03 -8.20 1.45
C GLU A 205 -14.19 -9.41 1.00
N VAL A 206 -14.39 -9.88 -0.25
CA VAL A 206 -13.51 -10.93 -0.81
C VAL A 206 -12.05 -10.48 -0.84
N ARG A 207 -11.78 -9.24 -1.25
CA ARG A 207 -10.42 -8.69 -1.27
C ARG A 207 -9.82 -8.61 0.13
N ASN A 208 -10.59 -8.15 1.11
CA ASN A 208 -10.16 -8.04 2.51
C ASN A 208 -9.82 -9.42 3.08
N ALA A 209 -10.68 -10.41 2.88
CA ALA A 209 -10.45 -11.77 3.32
C ALA A 209 -9.25 -12.42 2.61
N TRP A 210 -9.06 -12.18 1.32
CA TRP A 210 -7.89 -12.62 0.58
C TRP A 210 -6.59 -12.00 1.12
N LEU A 211 -6.60 -10.70 1.41
CA LEU A 211 -5.44 -10.02 2.01
C LEU A 211 -5.12 -10.58 3.40
N ALA A 212 -6.14 -10.86 4.22
CA ALA A 212 -5.95 -11.49 5.52
C ALA A 212 -5.30 -12.87 5.37
N LEU A 213 -5.74 -13.67 4.40
CA LEU A 213 -5.14 -14.97 4.08
C LEU A 213 -3.69 -14.84 3.59
N GLN A 214 -3.38 -13.85 2.73
CA GLN A 214 -1.99 -13.61 2.30
C GLN A 214 -1.07 -13.22 3.46
N ARG A 215 -1.59 -12.42 4.42
CA ARG A 215 -0.84 -11.95 5.60
C ARG A 215 -0.52 -13.04 6.62
N THR A 216 -1.12 -14.23 6.50
CA THR A 216 -0.73 -15.40 7.33
C THR A 216 0.64 -15.94 6.92
N LYS A 217 1.11 -15.67 5.72
CA LYS A 217 2.47 -16.01 5.25
C LYS A 217 3.35 -14.76 5.40
N ILE A 218 4.20 -14.78 6.39
CA ILE A 218 5.15 -13.70 6.66
C ILE A 218 6.38 -13.95 5.80
N VAL A 219 6.65 -13.04 4.87
CA VAL A 219 7.77 -13.13 3.92
C VAL A 219 8.78 -12.02 4.16
N SER A 220 10.03 -12.24 3.76
CA SER A 220 11.07 -11.23 3.86
C SER A 220 10.86 -10.10 2.83
N PRO A 221 10.83 -8.82 3.26
CA PRO A 221 10.72 -7.67 2.36
C PRO A 221 12.04 -7.32 1.65
N ILE A 222 13.18 -7.76 2.18
CA ILE A 222 14.53 -7.50 1.69
C ILE A 222 15.36 -8.79 1.70
N SER A 223 16.47 -8.81 0.98
CA SER A 223 17.47 -9.87 1.12
C SER A 223 18.47 -9.51 2.21
N GLY A 224 18.82 -10.46 3.07
CA GLY A 224 19.73 -10.26 4.19
C GLY A 224 19.78 -11.42 5.16
N TYR A 225 20.43 -11.21 6.29
CA TYR A 225 20.49 -12.18 7.36
C TYR A 225 19.40 -11.93 8.39
N VAL A 226 18.81 -13.01 8.89
CA VAL A 226 17.83 -12.96 9.98
C VAL A 226 18.59 -12.73 11.30
N SER A 227 18.16 -11.75 12.09
CA SER A 227 18.66 -11.51 13.45
C SER A 227 17.49 -11.35 14.41
N ARG A 228 17.68 -11.81 15.64
CA ARG A 228 16.75 -11.58 16.75
C ARG A 228 16.90 -10.20 17.33
#